data_047e3d45638bf814377de5bcf97ac0f5
#
_entry.id   047e3d45638bf814377de5bcf97ac0f5
#
_cell.length_a   1.000
_cell.length_b   1.000
_cell.length_c   1.000
_cell.angle_alpha   90.00
_cell.angle_beta   90.00
_cell.angle_gamma   90.00
#
_symmetry.space_group_name_H-M   'P 1'
#
loop_
_entity.id
_entity.type
_entity.pdbx_description
1 polymer ?
#
loop_
_entity_poly.entity_id
_entity_poly.type
_entity_poly.pdbx_seq_one_letter_code
_entity_poly.pdbx_strand_id
1 'polypeptide(L)'
;KITELNRISTEEFKTVEKLPLIVVLDHVRSLYNVGSVFRSSDAFRVASVYLCGITATPPQVEIHKTALGAEDSVNWVYYERTQDAVEHLKAEGYEVWAVEQVEGSIMLQDFQPDKAKKYAIILGNEVKGVQQEVVDQCDGCIEIPQFGTKHSLNVSVTAGILVWEFARKMKL
;
A
#
# COMPACT_ATOMS: atom_id res chain seq x y z
N LYS A 1 -18.18 -23.80 -6.41
CA LYS A 1 -18.53 -23.03 -5.19
C LYS A 1 -17.37 -22.12 -4.79
N ILE A 2 -17.70 -20.96 -4.18
CA ILE A 2 -16.69 -20.00 -3.71
C ILE A 2 -15.70 -20.65 -2.72
N THR A 3 -16.13 -21.67 -2.01
CA THR A 3 -15.32 -22.42 -1.05
C THR A 3 -14.22 -23.27 -1.66
N GLU A 4 -14.20 -23.43 -2.97
CA GLU A 4 -13.25 -24.28 -3.68
C GLU A 4 -12.09 -23.50 -4.31
N LEU A 5 -12.10 -22.17 -4.18
CA LEU A 5 -10.98 -21.34 -4.59
C LEU A 5 -9.83 -21.55 -3.60
N ASN A 6 -8.63 -21.78 -4.11
CA ASN A 6 -7.40 -22.09 -3.36
C ASN A 6 -7.04 -21.00 -2.34
N ARG A 7 -7.88 -20.85 -1.31
CA ARG A 7 -7.65 -19.90 -0.23
C ARG A 7 -6.86 -20.59 0.88
N ILE A 8 -5.88 -19.89 1.39
CA ILE A 8 -5.08 -20.37 2.51
C ILE A 8 -5.65 -19.83 3.84
N SER A 9 -5.32 -20.51 4.93
CA SER A 9 -5.69 -20.05 6.27
C SER A 9 -4.84 -18.87 6.70
N THR A 10 -5.29 -18.16 7.75
CA THR A 10 -4.50 -17.08 8.36
C THR A 10 -3.14 -17.58 8.84
N GLU A 11 -3.08 -18.77 9.41
CA GLU A 11 -1.84 -19.40 9.87
C GLU A 11 -0.89 -19.69 8.70
N GLU A 12 -1.40 -20.25 7.62
CA GLU A 12 -0.60 -20.48 6.41
C GLU A 12 -0.11 -19.17 5.81
N PHE A 13 -0.96 -18.15 5.78
CA PHE A 13 -0.60 -16.82 5.27
C PHE A 13 0.64 -16.26 5.98
N LYS A 14 0.76 -16.48 7.29
CA LYS A 14 1.91 -15.99 8.07
C LYS A 14 3.23 -16.63 7.64
N THR A 15 3.21 -17.81 7.07
CA THR A 15 4.41 -18.59 6.73
C THR A 15 4.77 -18.59 5.24
N VAL A 16 3.82 -18.26 4.35
CA VAL A 16 4.09 -18.27 2.91
C VAL A 16 4.94 -17.05 2.51
N GLU A 17 5.63 -17.20 1.38
CA GLU A 17 6.38 -16.11 0.78
C GLU A 17 5.45 -14.95 0.44
N LYS A 18 5.91 -13.73 0.73
CA LYS A 18 5.17 -12.50 0.46
C LYS A 18 5.68 -11.81 -0.80
N LEU A 19 4.80 -11.06 -1.43
CA LEU A 19 5.19 -10.05 -2.42
C LEU A 19 6.12 -9.05 -1.71
N PRO A 20 7.32 -8.76 -2.23
CA PRO A 20 8.25 -7.85 -1.57
C PRO A 20 7.82 -6.38 -1.75
N LEU A 21 6.63 -6.09 -1.25
CA LEU A 21 5.97 -4.78 -1.31
C LEU A 21 5.40 -4.43 0.05
N ILE A 22 5.66 -3.21 0.50
CA ILE A 22 5.03 -2.61 1.67
C ILE A 22 4.14 -1.47 1.20
N VAL A 23 2.91 -1.41 1.72
CA VAL A 23 1.99 -0.31 1.48
C VAL A 23 2.03 0.61 2.69
N VAL A 24 2.38 1.87 2.48
CA VAL A 24 2.47 2.89 3.53
C VAL A 24 1.29 3.85 3.38
N LEU A 25 0.54 4.05 4.45
CA LEU A 25 -0.59 4.98 4.50
C LEU A 25 -0.19 6.22 5.31
N ASP A 26 -0.04 7.35 4.61
CA ASP A 26 0.40 8.62 5.17
C ASP A 26 -0.81 9.49 5.53
N HIS A 27 -1.20 9.47 6.80
CA HIS A 27 -2.35 10.24 7.31
C HIS A 27 -3.65 9.96 6.54
N VAL A 28 -3.96 8.69 6.31
CA VAL A 28 -5.23 8.29 5.70
C VAL A 28 -6.32 8.35 6.78
N ARG A 29 -7.35 9.14 6.52
CA ARG A 29 -8.40 9.43 7.51
C ARG A 29 -9.47 8.38 7.62
N SER A 30 -9.89 7.83 6.49
CA SER A 30 -11.03 6.90 6.43
C SER A 30 -10.64 5.51 6.91
N LEU A 31 -11.30 5.05 7.96
CA LEU A 31 -11.14 3.69 8.48
C LEU A 31 -11.59 2.64 7.45
N TYR A 32 -12.62 2.94 6.65
CA TYR A 32 -13.05 2.07 5.57
C TYR A 32 -11.96 1.91 4.49
N ASN A 33 -11.26 2.98 4.17
CA ASN A 33 -10.12 2.92 3.24
C ASN A 33 -8.99 2.05 3.80
N VAL A 34 -8.69 2.19 5.08
CA VAL A 34 -7.68 1.36 5.76
C VAL A 34 -8.04 -0.12 5.64
N GLY A 35 -9.27 -0.47 5.96
CA GLY A 35 -9.73 -1.86 5.85
C GLY A 35 -9.68 -2.41 4.43
N SER A 36 -10.06 -1.59 3.45
CA SER A 36 -9.99 -1.98 2.02
C SER A 36 -8.54 -2.21 1.57
N VAL A 37 -7.61 -1.43 2.07
CA VAL A 37 -6.17 -1.62 1.80
C VAL A 37 -5.69 -2.95 2.38
N PHE A 38 -6.09 -3.30 3.59
CA PHE A 38 -5.79 -4.60 4.18
C PHE A 38 -6.32 -5.74 3.32
N ARG A 39 -7.55 -5.62 2.84
CA ARG A 39 -8.18 -6.66 2.02
C ARG A 39 -7.43 -6.89 0.70
N SER A 40 -7.06 -5.82 0.00
CA SER A 40 -6.26 -5.92 -1.22
C SER A 40 -4.86 -6.46 -0.94
N SER A 41 -4.28 -6.06 0.18
CA SER A 41 -2.95 -6.54 0.60
C SER A 41 -2.95 -8.03 0.93
N ASP A 42 -4.02 -8.54 1.54
CA ASP A 42 -4.21 -9.98 1.74
C ASP A 42 -4.29 -10.73 0.42
N ALA A 43 -5.11 -10.22 -0.50
CA ALA A 43 -5.35 -10.88 -1.79
C ALA A 43 -4.07 -11.12 -2.58
N PHE A 44 -3.08 -10.26 -2.48
CA PHE A 44 -1.83 -10.33 -3.24
C PHE A 44 -0.60 -10.59 -2.37
N ARG A 45 -0.81 -10.99 -1.13
CA ARG A 45 0.26 -11.34 -0.17
C ARG A 45 1.30 -10.24 0.01
N VAL A 46 0.84 -9.00 0.16
CA VAL A 46 1.71 -7.86 0.48
C VAL A 46 2.45 -8.15 1.79
N ALA A 47 3.73 -7.80 1.86
CA ALA A 47 4.58 -8.12 3.01
C ALA A 47 4.11 -7.45 4.30
N SER A 48 3.71 -6.17 4.25
CA SER A 48 3.22 -5.45 5.42
C SER A 48 2.48 -4.17 4.99
N VAL A 49 1.63 -3.67 5.88
CA VAL A 49 1.00 -2.35 5.77
C VAL A 49 1.55 -1.48 6.89
N TYR A 50 2.07 -0.31 6.56
CA TYR A 50 2.56 0.67 7.53
C TYR A 50 1.51 1.77 7.68
N LEU A 51 1.03 1.94 8.91
CA LEU A 51 -0.02 2.90 9.25
C LEU A 51 0.64 4.09 9.95
N CYS A 52 0.55 5.27 9.35
CA CYS A 52 1.33 6.43 9.81
C CYS A 52 0.45 7.61 10.18
N GLY A 53 0.83 8.32 11.25
CA GLY A 53 0.19 9.54 11.69
C GLY A 53 -1.24 9.30 12.18
N ILE A 54 -2.21 10.02 11.59
CA ILE A 54 -3.62 9.89 11.99
C ILE A 54 -4.28 8.60 11.47
N THR A 55 -3.60 7.83 10.64
CA THR A 55 -4.12 6.56 10.13
C THR A 55 -4.48 5.65 11.30
N ALA A 56 -5.72 5.19 11.35
CA ALA A 56 -6.19 4.31 12.41
C ALA A 56 -5.55 2.92 12.32
N THR A 57 -5.43 2.27 13.46
CA THR A 57 -4.88 0.92 13.57
C THR A 57 -5.95 -0.06 14.03
N PRO A 58 -5.86 -1.34 13.62
CA PRO A 58 -6.71 -2.37 14.22
C PRO A 58 -6.51 -2.48 15.75
N PRO A 59 -7.49 -2.91 16.52
CA PRO A 59 -8.82 -3.30 16.08
C PRO A 59 -9.79 -2.12 16.05
N GLN A 60 -10.57 -2.01 14.97
CA GLN A 60 -11.62 -1.01 14.80
C GLN A 60 -12.77 -1.63 14.00
N VAL A 61 -14.01 -1.38 14.41
CA VAL A 61 -15.18 -1.95 13.73
C VAL A 61 -15.22 -1.52 12.26
N GLU A 62 -14.97 -0.26 11.98
CA GLU A 62 -15.00 0.28 10.61
C GLU A 62 -13.90 -0.28 9.72
N ILE A 63 -12.73 -0.55 10.28
CA ILE A 63 -11.66 -1.25 9.55
C ILE A 63 -12.12 -2.67 9.21
N HIS A 64 -12.68 -3.37 10.19
CA HIS A 64 -13.13 -4.76 10.00
C HIS A 64 -14.21 -4.87 8.94
N LYS A 65 -15.12 -3.90 8.83
CA LYS A 65 -16.21 -3.92 7.86
C LYS A 65 -15.74 -4.05 6.41
N THR A 66 -14.56 -3.54 6.09
CA THR A 66 -14.00 -3.63 4.74
C THR A 66 -12.83 -4.60 4.64
N ALA A 67 -12.09 -4.79 5.72
CA ALA A 67 -10.97 -5.73 5.77
C ALA A 67 -11.44 -7.20 5.85
N LEU A 68 -12.56 -7.46 6.54
CA LEU A 68 -13.16 -8.80 6.67
C LEU A 68 -12.19 -9.86 7.22
N GLY A 69 -11.31 -9.47 8.14
CA GLY A 69 -10.31 -10.36 8.74
C GLY A 69 -8.90 -10.24 8.15
N ALA A 70 -8.74 -9.53 7.04
CA ALA A 70 -7.41 -9.30 6.46
C ALA A 70 -6.48 -8.54 7.41
N GLU A 71 -7.03 -7.77 8.35
CA GLU A 71 -6.26 -7.10 9.40
C GLU A 71 -5.55 -8.09 10.34
N ASP A 72 -6.00 -9.34 10.37
CA ASP A 72 -5.38 -10.39 11.18
C ASP A 72 -4.37 -11.23 10.39
N SER A 73 -4.48 -11.29 9.07
CA SER A 73 -3.55 -12.04 8.21
C SER A 73 -2.35 -11.20 7.78
N VAL A 74 -2.58 -9.96 7.35
CA VAL A 74 -1.53 -9.07 6.87
C VAL A 74 -0.82 -8.42 8.06
N ASN A 75 0.51 -8.50 8.08
CA ASN A 75 1.31 -7.80 9.09
C ASN A 75 1.16 -6.29 8.92
N TRP A 76 1.16 -5.57 10.05
CA TRP A 76 1.12 -4.12 10.03
C TRP A 76 1.97 -3.55 11.15
N VAL A 77 2.43 -2.31 10.94
CA VAL A 77 3.22 -1.55 11.92
C VAL A 77 2.67 -0.13 11.96
N TYR A 78 2.70 0.51 13.10
CA TYR A 78 2.33 1.91 13.26
C TYR A 78 3.57 2.79 13.45
N TYR A 79 3.60 3.93 12.77
CA TYR A 79 4.57 5.01 12.97
C TYR A 79 3.84 6.32 13.21
N GLU A 80 4.21 7.02 14.26
CA GLU A 80 3.65 8.35 14.53
C GLU A 80 4.00 9.33 13.41
N ARG A 81 5.22 9.24 12.87
CA ARG A 81 5.70 10.07 11.77
C ARG A 81 6.03 9.22 10.56
N THR A 82 5.43 9.58 9.44
CA THR A 82 5.68 8.87 8.17
C THR A 82 7.15 8.95 7.76
N GLN A 83 7.82 10.08 8.06
CA GLN A 83 9.24 10.26 7.80
C GLN A 83 10.11 9.19 8.45
N ASP A 84 9.75 8.77 9.66
CA ASP A 84 10.48 7.71 10.37
C ASP A 84 10.25 6.34 9.72
N ALA A 85 9.06 6.09 9.23
CA ALA A 85 8.77 4.87 8.47
C ALA A 85 9.61 4.80 7.19
N VAL A 86 9.70 5.91 6.45
CA VAL A 86 10.51 5.97 5.23
C VAL A 86 11.98 5.76 5.52
N GLU A 87 12.50 6.40 6.56
CA GLU A 87 13.89 6.23 7.00
C GLU A 87 14.20 4.78 7.32
N HIS A 88 13.32 4.12 8.08
CA HIS A 88 13.45 2.70 8.41
C HIS A 88 13.45 1.82 7.15
N LEU A 89 12.51 2.06 6.24
CA LEU A 89 12.40 1.27 5.01
C LEU A 89 13.64 1.41 4.13
N LYS A 90 14.17 2.61 3.99
CA LYS A 90 15.39 2.84 3.21
C LYS A 90 16.60 2.15 3.87
N ALA A 91 16.70 2.20 5.19
CA ALA A 91 17.75 1.51 5.92
C ALA A 91 17.68 -0.01 5.75
N GLU A 92 16.47 -0.56 5.58
CA GLU A 92 16.23 -1.99 5.33
C GLU A 92 16.40 -2.38 3.85
N GLY A 93 16.78 -1.44 2.99
CA GLY A 93 17.02 -1.71 1.57
C GLY A 93 15.82 -1.60 0.66
N TYR A 94 14.71 -1.04 1.13
CA TYR A 94 13.54 -0.80 0.28
C TYR A 94 13.75 0.41 -0.61
N GLU A 95 13.30 0.32 -1.85
CA GLU A 95 13.11 1.47 -2.71
C GLU A 95 11.72 2.03 -2.45
N VAL A 96 11.62 3.33 -2.16
CA VAL A 96 10.37 3.95 -1.67
C VAL A 96 9.82 4.93 -2.70
N TRP A 97 8.58 4.73 -3.10
CA TRP A 97 7.91 5.53 -4.13
C TRP A 97 6.60 6.12 -3.60
N ALA A 98 6.44 7.43 -3.74
CA ALA A 98 5.18 8.10 -3.44
C ALA A 98 4.23 7.98 -4.63
N VAL A 99 2.94 7.79 -4.35
CA VAL A 99 1.91 7.75 -5.39
C VAL A 99 1.29 9.14 -5.48
N GLU A 100 1.77 9.93 -6.44
CA GLU A 100 1.40 11.34 -6.61
C GLU A 100 1.49 11.79 -8.06
N GLN A 101 0.67 12.78 -8.40
CA GLN A 101 0.67 13.43 -9.69
C GLN A 101 1.57 14.67 -9.62
N VAL A 102 2.86 14.49 -9.88
CA VAL A 102 3.86 15.58 -9.82
C VAL A 102 4.71 15.59 -11.06
N GLU A 103 5.35 16.73 -11.33
CA GLU A 103 6.32 16.82 -12.43
C GLU A 103 7.46 15.82 -12.19
N GLY A 104 7.81 15.09 -13.24
CA GLY A 104 8.87 14.07 -13.17
C GLY A 104 8.41 12.71 -12.65
N SER A 105 7.10 12.53 -12.35
CA SER A 105 6.58 11.22 -11.99
C SER A 105 6.72 10.21 -13.13
N ILE A 106 6.82 8.93 -12.77
CA ILE A 106 6.80 7.83 -13.72
C ILE A 106 5.36 7.31 -13.80
N MET A 107 4.82 7.18 -15.01
CA MET A 107 3.50 6.57 -15.17
C MET A 107 3.55 5.10 -14.79
N LEU A 108 2.52 4.61 -14.11
CA LEU A 108 2.50 3.24 -13.59
C LEU A 108 2.77 2.18 -14.65
N GLN A 109 2.22 2.35 -15.86
CA GLN A 109 2.45 1.39 -16.94
C GLN A 109 3.92 1.33 -17.39
N ASP A 110 4.67 2.40 -17.17
CA ASP A 110 6.09 2.50 -17.55
C ASP A 110 7.02 2.13 -16.40
N PHE A 111 6.50 1.98 -15.19
CA PHE A 111 7.29 1.58 -14.03
C PHE A 111 7.59 0.08 -14.11
N GLN A 112 8.88 -0.26 -14.16
CA GLN A 112 9.33 -1.65 -14.25
C GLN A 112 10.09 -2.02 -12.97
N PRO A 113 9.42 -2.68 -12.01
CA PRO A 113 10.10 -3.11 -10.80
C PRO A 113 11.13 -4.20 -11.09
N ASP A 114 12.26 -4.11 -10.42
CA ASP A 114 13.29 -5.14 -10.44
C ASP A 114 12.85 -6.27 -9.48
N LYS A 115 12.74 -7.49 -10.00
CA LYS A 115 12.30 -8.66 -9.21
C LYS A 115 13.26 -9.02 -8.07
N ALA A 116 14.49 -8.53 -8.09
CA ALA A 116 15.48 -8.74 -7.04
C ALA A 116 15.42 -7.71 -5.92
N LYS A 117 14.59 -6.67 -6.07
CA LYS A 117 14.48 -5.57 -5.11
C LYS A 117 13.20 -5.66 -4.28
N LYS A 118 13.16 -4.86 -3.22
CA LYS A 118 12.00 -4.67 -2.34
C LYS A 118 11.50 -3.24 -2.49
N TYR A 119 10.17 -3.08 -2.50
CA TYR A 119 9.54 -1.79 -2.75
C TYR A 119 8.57 -1.41 -1.64
N ALA A 120 8.45 -0.11 -1.41
CA ALA A 120 7.38 0.46 -0.62
C ALA A 120 6.68 1.54 -1.44
N ILE A 121 5.37 1.58 -1.38
CA ILE A 121 4.55 2.61 -2.01
C ILE A 121 3.83 3.39 -0.93
N ILE A 122 3.80 4.72 -1.06
CA ILE A 122 3.16 5.60 -0.08
C ILE A 122 1.91 6.22 -0.71
N LEU A 123 0.78 6.00 -0.05
CA LEU A 123 -0.49 6.63 -0.41
C LEU A 123 -0.83 7.66 0.66
N GLY A 124 -1.31 8.81 0.22
CA GLY A 124 -1.52 9.95 1.09
C GLY A 124 -2.94 10.17 1.53
N ASN A 125 -3.09 11.23 2.32
CA ASN A 125 -4.36 11.72 2.81
C ASN A 125 -5.34 11.97 1.66
N GLU A 126 -6.61 11.68 1.88
CA GLU A 126 -7.67 11.77 0.87
C GLU A 126 -7.85 13.17 0.30
N VAL A 127 -7.45 14.20 1.05
CA VAL A 127 -7.56 15.60 0.63
C VAL A 127 -6.20 16.19 0.26
N LYS A 128 -5.19 15.96 1.10
CA LYS A 128 -3.88 16.61 1.01
C LYS A 128 -2.84 15.83 0.23
N GLY A 129 -3.09 14.56 -0.04
CA GLY A 129 -2.09 13.68 -0.65
C GLY A 129 -0.96 13.31 0.31
N VAL A 130 0.17 12.92 -0.24
CA VAL A 130 1.38 12.59 0.52
C VAL A 130 2.06 13.88 0.98
N GLN A 131 2.50 13.94 2.24
CA GLN A 131 3.22 15.10 2.77
C GLN A 131 4.46 15.39 1.93
N GLN A 132 4.73 16.68 1.67
CA GLN A 132 5.87 17.07 0.82
C GLN A 132 7.21 16.58 1.39
N GLU A 133 7.40 16.65 2.70
CA GLU A 133 8.62 16.16 3.35
C GLU A 133 8.82 14.65 3.12
N VAL A 134 7.72 13.90 3.03
CA VAL A 134 7.76 12.46 2.73
C VAL A 134 8.11 12.22 1.26
N VAL A 135 7.49 12.97 0.35
CA VAL A 135 7.81 12.92 -1.08
C VAL A 135 9.29 13.19 -1.31
N ASP A 136 9.83 14.20 -0.63
CA ASP A 136 11.24 14.60 -0.76
C ASP A 136 12.22 13.49 -0.34
N GLN A 137 11.80 12.58 0.54
CA GLN A 137 12.62 11.43 0.96
C GLN A 137 12.52 10.24 0.01
N CYS A 138 11.52 10.23 -0.88
CA CYS A 138 11.28 9.10 -1.77
C CYS A 138 12.28 9.03 -2.92
N ASP A 139 12.44 7.83 -3.48
CA ASP A 139 13.25 7.61 -4.68
C ASP A 139 12.59 8.21 -5.91
N GLY A 140 11.29 8.42 -5.88
CA GLY A 140 10.52 9.09 -6.91
C GLY A 140 9.02 8.97 -6.68
N CYS A 141 8.25 9.35 -7.69
CA CYS A 141 6.80 9.28 -7.66
C CYS A 141 6.27 8.44 -8.80
N ILE A 142 5.21 7.69 -8.52
CA ILE A 142 4.46 6.90 -9.51
C ILE A 142 3.10 7.55 -9.67
N GLU A 143 2.68 7.70 -10.91
CA GLU A 143 1.40 8.29 -11.26
C GLU A 143 0.54 7.31 -12.04
N ILE A 144 -0.75 7.21 -11.67
CA ILE A 144 -1.75 6.47 -12.45
C ILE A 144 -2.35 7.46 -13.45
N PRO A 145 -2.23 7.23 -14.78
CA PRO A 145 -2.85 8.14 -15.75
C PRO A 145 -4.36 8.11 -15.61
N GLN A 146 -4.96 9.29 -15.58
CA GLN A 146 -6.41 9.47 -15.41
C GLN A 146 -6.94 10.34 -16.56
N PHE A 147 -8.13 10.01 -17.02
CA PHE A 147 -8.72 10.64 -18.23
C PHE A 147 -10.09 11.27 -17.95
N GLY A 148 -10.49 11.34 -16.69
CA GLY A 148 -11.78 11.87 -16.29
C GLY A 148 -11.71 13.32 -15.81
N THR A 149 -12.70 13.70 -15.03
CA THR A 149 -12.87 15.08 -14.56
C THR A 149 -12.36 15.32 -13.15
N LYS A 150 -12.10 14.26 -12.37
CA LYS A 150 -11.63 14.37 -10.98
C LYS A 150 -10.11 14.41 -10.93
N HIS A 151 -9.58 15.02 -9.85
CA HIS A 151 -8.13 15.18 -9.68
C HIS A 151 -7.46 13.94 -9.12
N SER A 152 -8.21 13.07 -8.44
CA SER A 152 -7.63 11.89 -7.80
C SER A 152 -8.65 10.75 -7.72
N LEU A 153 -8.13 9.53 -7.58
CA LEU A 153 -8.91 8.35 -7.28
C LEU A 153 -9.06 8.18 -5.77
N ASN A 154 -10.06 7.41 -5.35
CA ASN A 154 -10.15 6.96 -3.96
C ASN A 154 -8.86 6.23 -3.58
N VAL A 155 -8.36 6.48 -2.37
CA VAL A 155 -7.06 5.96 -1.93
C VAL A 155 -7.01 4.43 -1.90
N SER A 156 -8.09 3.76 -1.49
CA SER A 156 -8.11 2.29 -1.47
C SER A 156 -8.17 1.70 -2.88
N VAL A 157 -8.82 2.38 -3.81
CA VAL A 157 -8.83 1.99 -5.23
C VAL A 157 -7.43 2.14 -5.81
N THR A 158 -6.77 3.25 -5.52
CA THR A 158 -5.37 3.49 -5.92
C THR A 158 -4.47 2.38 -5.39
N ALA A 159 -4.61 2.04 -4.10
CA ALA A 159 -3.84 0.96 -3.51
C ALA A 159 -4.05 -0.37 -4.24
N GLY A 160 -5.30 -0.72 -4.55
CA GLY A 160 -5.61 -1.95 -5.28
C GLY A 160 -4.97 -2.00 -6.66
N ILE A 161 -5.01 -0.90 -7.40
CA ILE A 161 -4.37 -0.80 -8.72
C ILE A 161 -2.86 -1.00 -8.61
N LEU A 162 -2.22 -0.30 -7.69
CA LEU A 162 -0.76 -0.39 -7.47
C LEU A 162 -0.35 -1.79 -7.05
N VAL A 163 -1.04 -2.37 -6.09
CA VAL A 163 -0.73 -3.70 -5.56
C VAL A 163 -0.87 -4.76 -6.67
N TRP A 164 -1.93 -4.69 -7.46
CA TRP A 164 -2.11 -5.56 -8.62
C TRP A 164 -0.95 -5.43 -9.62
N GLU A 165 -0.57 -4.20 -9.97
CA GLU A 165 0.50 -3.97 -10.94
C GLU A 165 1.85 -4.51 -10.44
N PHE A 166 2.18 -4.30 -9.16
CA PHE A 166 3.39 -4.88 -8.57
C PHE A 166 3.34 -6.40 -8.56
N ALA A 167 2.22 -6.99 -8.17
CA ALA A 167 2.04 -8.45 -8.17
C ALA A 167 2.21 -9.02 -9.58
N ARG A 168 1.55 -8.40 -10.56
CA ARG A 168 1.61 -8.82 -11.95
C ARG A 168 3.02 -8.75 -12.51
N LYS A 169 3.72 -7.64 -12.26
CA LYS A 169 5.07 -7.41 -12.80
C LYS A 169 6.16 -8.20 -12.07
N MET A 170 5.94 -8.55 -10.80
CA MET A 170 6.96 -9.21 -9.98
C MET A 170 6.75 -10.72 -9.85
N LYS A 171 5.52 -11.23 -9.95
CA LYS A 171 5.20 -12.64 -9.67
C LYS A 171 4.58 -13.39 -10.85
N LEU A 172 4.01 -12.71 -11.84
CA LEU A 172 3.34 -13.35 -12.98
C LEU A 172 4.14 -13.24 -14.32
#